data_62198e91e0d4b4444d1a9089d862b68b
#
_entry.id   62198e91e0d4b4444d1a9089d862b68b
#
_cell.length_a   1.000
_cell.length_b   1.000
_cell.length_c   1.000
_cell.angle_alpha   90.00
_cell.angle_beta   90.00
_cell.angle_gamma   90.00
#
_symmetry.space_group_name_H-M   'P 1'
#
loop_
_entity.id
_entity.type
_entity.pdbx_description
1 polymer ?
#
loop_
_entity_poly.entity_id
_entity_poly.type
_entity_poly.pdbx_seq_one_letter_code
_entity_poly.pdbx_strand_id
1 'polypeptide(L)'
;NKLGDFVRDLPILDFLDPYYKVHQVVVADVKYDVNFASVPVVDRCTSCHLGIDNPDYVDAPQPYTTHPNLDLYLTSSSPHPVNNFGCTSCHSGRSRGTSFVSSSHTPNTPEDKERWIKEHDWKVNHHWLTPMLPTRYTEASCFNCHSNTSDLVGGEKINLGLSLVDKAGCNGCHHNENWPSLEKAGPNLKHINNKLTEDWVAKWVKNPRHFR
;
A
#
# COMPACT_ATOMS: atom_id res chain seq x y z
N ASN A 1 31.85 17.72 -4.53
CA ASN A 1 33.25 17.96 -4.15
C ASN A 1 34.01 16.63 -4.28
N LYS A 2 34.74 16.43 -5.41
CA LYS A 2 35.38 15.14 -5.77
C LYS A 2 36.27 14.54 -4.68
N LEU A 3 36.90 15.37 -3.84
CA LEU A 3 37.73 14.91 -2.73
C LEU A 3 36.86 14.41 -1.56
N GLY A 4 35.75 15.10 -1.27
CA GLY A 4 34.82 14.67 -0.24
C GLY A 4 34.12 13.36 -0.59
N ASP A 5 33.77 13.17 -1.84
CA ASP A 5 33.15 11.93 -2.33
C ASP A 5 34.16 10.77 -2.26
N PHE A 6 35.41 10.99 -2.67
CA PHE A 6 36.49 9.99 -2.56
C PHE A 6 36.78 9.59 -1.12
N VAL A 7 36.77 10.53 -0.16
CA VAL A 7 37.00 10.23 1.26
C VAL A 7 35.85 9.43 1.84
N ARG A 8 34.62 9.73 1.43
CA ARG A 8 33.40 8.99 1.86
C ARG A 8 33.34 7.57 1.29
N ASP A 9 33.88 7.35 0.11
CA ASP A 9 33.92 6.03 -0.52
C ASP A 9 35.00 5.11 0.07
N LEU A 10 35.81 5.59 1.02
CA LEU A 10 36.78 4.75 1.72
C LEU A 10 36.07 3.83 2.72
N PRO A 11 36.16 2.50 2.57
CA PRO A 11 35.38 1.55 3.36
C PRO A 11 35.69 1.60 4.88
N ILE A 12 36.79 2.20 5.26
CA ILE A 12 37.17 2.40 6.68
C ILE A 12 36.34 3.52 7.35
N LEU A 13 35.85 4.48 6.59
CA LEU A 13 35.08 5.62 7.12
C LEU A 13 33.58 5.41 7.04
N ASP A 14 33.12 4.48 6.22
CA ASP A 14 31.69 4.22 6.00
C ASP A 14 30.97 3.75 7.27
N PHE A 15 31.67 3.04 8.19
CA PHE A 15 31.07 2.63 9.45
C PHE A 15 30.90 3.77 10.46
N LEU A 16 31.66 4.87 10.33
CA LEU A 16 31.58 6.03 11.21
C LEU A 16 30.46 6.99 10.78
N ASP A 17 30.27 7.20 9.47
CA ASP A 17 29.22 8.03 8.89
C ASP A 17 28.77 7.42 7.55
N PRO A 18 27.98 6.36 7.59
CA PRO A 18 27.57 5.66 6.39
C PRO A 18 26.86 6.60 5.43
N TYR A 19 27.26 6.56 4.16
CA TYR A 19 26.69 7.38 3.08
C TYR A 19 25.20 7.09 2.90
N TYR A 20 24.83 5.80 3.01
CA TYR A 20 23.47 5.34 2.95
C TYR A 20 23.01 4.89 4.35
N LYS A 21 21.96 5.54 4.85
CA LYS A 21 21.34 5.17 6.13
C LYS A 21 20.00 4.50 5.88
N VAL A 22 19.76 3.38 6.56
CA VAL A 22 18.43 2.76 6.57
C VAL A 22 17.59 3.50 7.59
N HIS A 23 16.64 4.28 7.12
CA HIS A 23 15.62 4.90 7.95
C HIS A 23 14.52 3.88 8.23
N GLN A 24 14.11 3.78 9.49
CA GLN A 24 13.02 2.87 9.84
C GLN A 24 12.12 3.46 10.90
N VAL A 25 10.84 3.18 10.77
CA VAL A 25 9.79 3.49 11.74
C VAL A 25 9.33 2.17 12.35
N VAL A 26 9.31 2.08 13.67
CA VAL A 26 8.77 0.93 14.39
C VAL A 26 7.36 1.26 14.83
N VAL A 27 6.38 0.60 14.25
CA VAL A 27 4.96 0.79 14.53
C VAL A 27 4.56 -0.20 15.62
N ALA A 28 4.62 0.24 16.88
CA ALA A 28 4.48 -0.65 18.04
C ALA A 28 3.08 -1.28 18.14
N ASP A 29 2.06 -0.54 17.75
CA ASP A 29 0.65 -0.94 17.88
C ASP A 29 0.17 -1.84 16.76
N VAL A 30 0.87 -1.86 15.62
CA VAL A 30 0.57 -2.74 14.49
C VAL A 30 1.51 -3.93 14.53
N LYS A 31 0.96 -5.11 14.73
CA LYS A 31 1.72 -6.36 14.85
C LYS A 31 1.32 -7.35 13.77
N TYR A 32 2.26 -8.21 13.41
CA TYR A 32 2.02 -9.36 12.56
C TYR A 32 2.72 -10.60 13.11
N ASP A 33 2.17 -11.76 12.82
CA ASP A 33 2.68 -13.01 13.33
C ASP A 33 3.77 -13.58 12.41
N VAL A 34 4.92 -13.87 13.01
CA VAL A 34 6.04 -14.54 12.34
C VAL A 34 6.47 -15.72 13.18
N ASN A 35 6.34 -16.92 12.63
CA ASN A 35 6.78 -18.15 13.29
C ASN A 35 6.32 -18.25 14.77
N PHE A 36 5.02 -18.05 15.01
CA PHE A 36 4.38 -18.08 16.32
C PHE A 36 4.74 -16.91 17.28
N ALA A 37 5.46 -15.91 16.81
CA ALA A 37 5.75 -14.70 17.56
C ALA A 37 5.06 -13.49 16.94
N SER A 38 4.36 -12.70 17.76
CA SER A 38 3.76 -11.44 17.32
C SER A 38 4.81 -10.33 17.41
N VAL A 39 5.17 -9.76 16.27
CA VAL A 39 6.23 -8.76 16.16
C VAL A 39 5.69 -7.44 15.60
N PRO A 40 6.20 -6.28 16.06
CA PRO A 40 5.78 -5.00 15.52
C PRO A 40 6.18 -4.84 14.06
N VAL A 41 5.38 -4.09 13.32
CA VAL A 41 5.71 -3.67 11.97
C VAL A 41 6.92 -2.72 12.02
N VAL A 42 7.86 -2.95 11.11
CA VAL A 42 9.03 -2.08 10.94
C VAL A 42 9.03 -1.63 9.49
N ASP A 43 8.75 -0.36 9.26
CA ASP A 43 8.71 0.25 7.93
C ASP A 43 10.03 0.93 7.60
N ARG A 44 10.59 0.61 6.43
CA ARG A 44 11.85 1.15 5.90
C ARG A 44 11.65 1.98 4.63
N CYS A 45 10.43 2.28 4.28
CA CYS A 45 10.05 2.96 3.04
C CYS A 45 10.73 4.33 2.90
N THR A 46 10.85 5.06 4.02
CA THR A 46 11.52 6.38 4.06
C THR A 46 13.02 6.32 3.82
N SER A 47 13.63 5.13 3.74
CA SER A 47 15.03 4.98 3.31
C SER A 47 15.25 5.34 1.83
N CYS A 48 14.20 5.17 1.02
CA CYS A 48 14.22 5.51 -0.42
C CYS A 48 13.32 6.70 -0.73
N HIS A 49 12.16 6.79 -0.08
CA HIS A 49 11.20 7.89 -0.23
C HIS A 49 11.57 9.07 0.68
N LEU A 50 12.73 9.69 0.41
CA LEU A 50 13.35 10.69 1.29
C LEU A 50 12.61 12.02 1.34
N GLY A 51 11.86 12.39 0.30
CA GLY A 51 11.09 13.64 0.24
C GLY A 51 9.62 13.47 0.64
N ILE A 52 9.22 12.28 1.12
CA ILE A 52 7.82 11.88 1.24
C ILE A 52 6.99 12.79 2.17
N ASP A 53 7.60 13.34 3.20
CA ASP A 53 6.98 14.23 4.19
C ASP A 53 7.35 15.73 4.01
N ASN A 54 8.13 16.05 2.99
CA ASN A 54 8.57 17.43 2.72
C ASN A 54 7.70 18.07 1.63
N PRO A 55 6.95 19.15 1.94
CA PRO A 55 6.07 19.82 0.98
C PRO A 55 6.80 20.46 -0.20
N ASP A 56 8.11 20.72 -0.11
CA ASP A 56 8.89 21.32 -1.19
C ASP A 56 9.20 20.34 -2.35
N TYR A 57 8.89 19.06 -2.19
CA TYR A 57 9.21 18.00 -3.15
C TYR A 57 7.98 17.55 -3.98
N VAL A 58 6.92 18.34 -4.05
CA VAL A 58 5.69 18.01 -4.80
C VAL A 58 5.97 17.67 -6.25
N ASP A 59 6.88 18.42 -6.91
CA ASP A 59 7.24 18.22 -8.31
C ASP A 59 8.49 17.34 -8.51
N ALA A 60 9.02 16.76 -7.42
CA ALA A 60 10.18 15.90 -7.51
C ALA A 60 9.80 14.55 -8.16
N PRO A 61 10.73 13.93 -8.93
CA PRO A 61 10.49 12.60 -9.47
C PRO A 61 10.47 11.54 -8.37
N GLN A 62 9.75 10.43 -8.61
CA GLN A 62 9.82 9.27 -7.73
C GLN A 62 11.27 8.74 -7.65
N PRO A 63 11.72 8.32 -6.46
CA PRO A 63 10.97 8.10 -5.22
C PRO A 63 10.93 9.32 -4.26
N TYR A 64 11.30 10.50 -4.71
CA TYR A 64 11.53 11.67 -3.85
C TYR A 64 10.31 12.59 -3.71
N THR A 65 9.24 12.36 -4.47
CA THR A 65 8.06 13.22 -4.43
C THR A 65 7.34 13.16 -3.08
N THR A 66 6.77 14.30 -2.71
CA THR A 66 5.93 14.47 -1.51
C THR A 66 4.72 13.56 -1.57
N HIS A 67 4.32 13.01 -0.41
CA HIS A 67 3.05 12.29 -0.29
C HIS A 67 1.88 13.26 -0.52
N PRO A 68 0.89 12.91 -1.34
CA PRO A 68 -0.32 13.70 -1.44
C PRO A 68 -1.04 13.75 -0.08
N ASN A 69 -1.71 14.87 0.21
CA ASN A 69 -2.52 15.06 1.42
C ASN A 69 -1.74 14.93 2.74
N LEU A 70 -0.62 15.67 2.90
CA LEU A 70 0.15 15.69 4.15
C LEU A 70 -0.68 16.10 5.37
N ASP A 71 -1.75 16.87 5.18
CA ASP A 71 -2.68 17.24 6.26
C ASP A 71 -3.40 16.04 6.86
N LEU A 72 -3.55 14.96 6.11
CA LEU A 72 -4.19 13.72 6.56
C LEU A 72 -3.18 12.65 6.97
N TYR A 73 -1.96 12.68 6.43
CA TYR A 73 -1.00 11.58 6.54
C TYR A 73 0.40 12.06 6.92
N LEU A 74 1.18 11.19 7.52
CA LEU A 74 2.62 11.23 7.80
C LEU A 74 3.03 12.20 8.90
N THR A 75 2.58 13.43 8.91
CA THR A 75 3.02 14.43 9.89
C THR A 75 2.53 14.08 11.29
N SER A 76 3.25 14.54 12.33
CA SER A 76 2.88 14.28 13.73
C SER A 76 1.54 14.94 14.13
N SER A 77 1.11 15.95 13.40
CA SER A 77 -0.16 16.66 13.60
C SER A 77 -1.31 16.10 12.77
N SER A 78 -1.03 15.21 11.83
CA SER A 78 -2.06 14.58 11.00
C SER A 78 -2.84 13.52 11.76
N PRO A 79 -4.07 13.18 11.32
CA PRO A 79 -4.82 12.04 11.88
C PRO A 79 -4.11 10.69 11.76
N HIS A 80 -3.18 10.54 10.80
CA HIS A 80 -2.45 9.31 10.57
C HIS A 80 -0.92 9.55 10.58
N PRO A 81 -0.32 9.82 11.77
CA PRO A 81 1.12 10.02 11.88
C PRO A 81 1.89 8.75 11.48
N VAL A 82 2.99 8.92 10.75
CA VAL A 82 3.80 7.78 10.30
C VAL A 82 4.30 6.90 11.44
N ASN A 83 4.59 7.49 12.61
CA ASN A 83 5.07 6.74 13.76
C ASN A 83 4.02 5.79 14.36
N ASN A 84 2.74 6.05 14.14
CA ASN A 84 1.64 5.24 14.67
C ASN A 84 1.13 4.22 13.65
N PHE A 85 1.16 4.58 12.36
CA PHE A 85 0.55 3.78 11.30
C PHE A 85 1.57 3.14 10.35
N GLY A 86 2.75 3.75 10.18
CA GLY A 86 3.70 3.35 9.15
C GLY A 86 3.16 3.61 7.74
N CYS A 87 3.80 3.00 6.76
CA CYS A 87 3.41 3.10 5.35
C CYS A 87 2.61 1.87 4.91
N THR A 88 3.04 0.69 5.34
CA THR A 88 2.48 -0.58 4.87
C THR A 88 1.10 -0.91 5.42
N SER A 89 0.64 -0.23 6.47
CA SER A 89 -0.75 -0.32 6.95
C SER A 89 -1.77 0.12 5.88
N CYS A 90 -1.39 1.11 5.04
CA CYS A 90 -2.22 1.60 3.94
C CYS A 90 -1.80 1.03 2.59
N HIS A 91 -0.49 0.95 2.31
CA HIS A 91 0.03 0.56 1.00
C HIS A 91 0.23 -0.94 0.83
N SER A 92 0.18 -1.73 1.91
CA SER A 92 0.65 -3.12 1.91
C SER A 92 2.13 -3.22 1.50
N GLY A 93 2.58 -4.35 0.96
CA GLY A 93 3.96 -4.54 0.58
C GLY A 93 4.82 -5.12 1.70
N ARG A 94 6.11 -5.21 1.44
CA ARG A 94 7.06 -5.75 2.42
C ARG A 94 7.80 -4.62 3.13
N SER A 95 7.36 -4.30 4.33
CA SER A 95 7.83 -3.17 5.13
C SER A 95 9.34 -3.16 5.40
N ARG A 96 9.96 -4.33 5.53
CA ARG A 96 11.39 -4.50 5.77
C ARG A 96 12.23 -4.60 4.50
N GLY A 97 11.64 -4.40 3.33
CA GLY A 97 12.34 -4.39 2.07
C GLY A 97 13.40 -3.28 2.02
N THR A 98 14.56 -3.57 1.40
CA THR A 98 15.68 -2.62 1.23
C THR A 98 16.04 -2.41 -0.22
N SER A 99 15.22 -2.91 -1.15
CA SER A 99 15.33 -2.67 -2.58
C SER A 99 13.95 -2.54 -3.20
N PHE A 100 13.88 -1.99 -4.41
CA PHE A 100 12.63 -1.82 -5.14
C PHE A 100 11.83 -3.12 -5.24
N VAL A 101 12.49 -4.20 -5.66
CA VAL A 101 11.86 -5.54 -5.80
C VAL A 101 11.53 -6.15 -4.46
N SER A 102 12.44 -6.06 -3.48
CA SER A 102 12.23 -6.69 -2.17
C SER A 102 11.12 -6.03 -1.35
N SER A 103 10.80 -4.75 -1.63
CA SER A 103 9.65 -4.06 -1.04
C SER A 103 8.31 -4.46 -1.65
N SER A 104 8.34 -5.27 -2.71
CA SER A 104 7.15 -5.83 -3.40
C SER A 104 6.26 -4.77 -4.04
N HIS A 105 6.87 -3.75 -4.68
CA HIS A 105 6.13 -2.79 -5.49
C HIS A 105 5.32 -3.47 -6.58
N THR A 106 4.11 -2.98 -6.82
CA THR A 106 3.21 -3.49 -7.86
C THR A 106 2.91 -2.39 -8.86
N PRO A 107 3.10 -2.62 -10.16
CA PRO A 107 2.85 -1.62 -11.19
C PRO A 107 1.35 -1.30 -11.30
N ASN A 108 1.03 -0.03 -11.58
CA ASN A 108 -0.34 0.41 -11.80
C ASN A 108 -0.85 0.02 -13.19
N THR A 109 0.05 -0.01 -14.18
CA THR A 109 -0.27 -0.24 -15.59
C THR A 109 0.71 -1.23 -16.21
N PRO A 110 0.38 -1.81 -17.38
CA PRO A 110 1.34 -2.62 -18.16
C PRO A 110 2.60 -1.83 -18.54
N GLU A 111 2.47 -0.54 -18.85
CA GLU A 111 3.57 0.36 -19.21
C GLU A 111 4.51 0.58 -18.02
N ASP A 112 3.96 0.75 -16.80
CA ASP A 112 4.77 0.80 -15.58
C ASP A 112 5.56 -0.48 -15.39
N LYS A 113 4.92 -1.64 -15.63
CA LYS A 113 5.57 -2.93 -15.53
C LYS A 113 6.77 -3.06 -16.49
N GLU A 114 6.58 -2.69 -17.75
CA GLU A 114 7.65 -2.76 -18.76
C GLU A 114 8.81 -1.81 -18.41
N ARG A 115 8.50 -0.60 -17.97
CA ARG A 115 9.48 0.38 -17.50
C ARG A 115 10.27 -0.16 -16.31
N TRP A 116 9.60 -0.67 -15.28
CA TRP A 116 10.23 -1.17 -14.06
C TRP A 116 11.08 -2.43 -14.27
N ILE A 117 10.72 -3.27 -15.23
CA ILE A 117 11.58 -4.39 -15.63
C ILE A 117 12.92 -3.87 -16.17
N LYS A 118 12.90 -2.79 -16.96
CA LYS A 118 14.12 -2.20 -17.53
C LYS A 118 14.96 -1.42 -16.52
N GLU A 119 14.30 -0.64 -15.67
CA GLU A 119 14.96 0.30 -14.76
C GLU A 119 15.38 -0.34 -13.42
N HIS A 120 14.65 -1.35 -12.95
CA HIS A 120 14.80 -1.89 -11.61
C HIS A 120 14.91 -3.43 -11.56
N ASP A 121 15.05 -4.10 -12.68
CA ASP A 121 14.96 -5.59 -12.76
C ASP A 121 13.70 -6.12 -12.08
N TRP A 122 12.59 -5.41 -12.22
CA TRP A 122 11.36 -5.73 -11.52
C TRP A 122 10.86 -7.13 -11.86
N LYS A 123 10.50 -7.84 -10.83
CA LYS A 123 9.85 -9.16 -10.91
C LYS A 123 8.89 -9.33 -9.74
N VAL A 124 7.92 -10.21 -9.93
CA VAL A 124 7.00 -10.57 -8.83
C VAL A 124 7.78 -11.21 -7.69
N ASN A 125 7.57 -10.73 -6.48
CA ASN A 125 8.12 -11.34 -5.28
C ASN A 125 7.22 -12.50 -4.82
N HIS A 126 7.46 -13.69 -5.36
CA HIS A 126 6.66 -14.89 -5.08
C HIS A 126 6.71 -15.36 -3.61
N HIS A 127 7.69 -14.89 -2.85
CA HIS A 127 7.84 -15.25 -1.43
C HIS A 127 7.08 -14.31 -0.49
N TRP A 128 6.36 -13.32 -1.04
CA TRP A 128 5.59 -12.38 -0.26
C TRP A 128 4.13 -12.36 -0.71
N LEU A 129 3.23 -12.76 0.21
CA LEU A 129 1.81 -12.97 -0.12
C LEU A 129 1.01 -11.68 -0.25
N THR A 130 1.51 -10.58 0.34
CA THR A 130 0.84 -9.28 0.35
C THR A 130 1.69 -8.23 -0.37
N PRO A 131 1.76 -8.25 -1.70
CA PRO A 131 2.47 -7.22 -2.46
C PRO A 131 1.85 -5.84 -2.21
N MET A 132 2.60 -4.78 -2.50
CA MET A 132 2.10 -3.42 -2.41
C MET A 132 0.86 -3.26 -3.30
N LEU A 133 -0.15 -2.59 -2.79
CA LEU A 133 -1.33 -2.25 -3.60
C LEU A 133 -0.93 -1.28 -4.71
N PRO A 134 -1.39 -1.48 -5.94
CA PRO A 134 -1.34 -0.41 -6.93
C PRO A 134 -1.96 0.86 -6.35
N THR A 135 -1.35 2.02 -6.57
CA THR A 135 -1.75 3.27 -5.90
C THR A 135 -3.22 3.64 -6.14
N ARG A 136 -3.78 3.23 -7.29
CA ARG A 136 -5.21 3.39 -7.59
C ARG A 136 -6.16 2.69 -6.61
N TYR A 137 -5.66 1.71 -5.85
CA TYR A 137 -6.44 0.91 -4.89
C TYR A 137 -6.05 1.16 -3.43
N THR A 138 -5.13 2.07 -3.14
CA THR A 138 -4.66 2.31 -1.76
C THR A 138 -5.80 2.67 -0.81
N GLU A 139 -6.80 3.44 -1.28
CA GLU A 139 -7.97 3.78 -0.46
C GLU A 139 -8.78 2.55 0.02
N ALA A 140 -8.66 1.39 -0.65
CA ALA A 140 -9.31 0.18 -0.16
C ALA A 140 -8.79 -0.24 1.23
N SER A 141 -7.57 0.11 1.58
CA SER A 141 -7.01 -0.16 2.90
C SER A 141 -7.66 0.63 4.03
N CYS A 142 -8.30 1.77 3.73
CA CYS A 142 -9.05 2.54 4.73
C CYS A 142 -10.13 1.69 5.41
N PHE A 143 -10.71 0.76 4.66
CA PHE A 143 -11.76 -0.12 5.15
C PHE A 143 -11.29 -1.06 6.28
N ASN A 144 -10.02 -1.36 6.39
CA ASN A 144 -9.47 -2.20 7.45
C ASN A 144 -9.69 -1.60 8.86
N CYS A 145 -9.75 -0.27 8.94
CA CYS A 145 -9.95 0.44 10.21
C CYS A 145 -11.29 1.22 10.21
N HIS A 146 -11.73 1.72 9.05
CA HIS A 146 -12.91 2.56 8.89
C HIS A 146 -14.11 1.81 8.28
N SER A 147 -14.29 0.54 8.65
CA SER A 147 -15.33 -0.32 8.08
C SER A 147 -16.77 0.19 8.30
N ASN A 148 -16.99 0.99 9.34
CA ASN A 148 -18.31 1.52 9.70
C ASN A 148 -18.50 3.00 9.31
N THR A 149 -17.57 3.58 8.54
CA THR A 149 -17.63 4.99 8.14
C THR A 149 -17.92 5.09 6.66
N SER A 150 -18.97 5.82 6.29
CA SER A 150 -19.44 5.95 4.91
C SER A 150 -19.01 7.24 4.21
N ASP A 151 -18.32 8.13 4.93
CA ASP A 151 -17.89 9.41 4.38
C ASP A 151 -16.53 9.78 4.97
N LEU A 152 -15.49 9.21 4.39
CA LEU A 152 -14.10 9.43 4.79
C LEU A 152 -13.52 10.62 4.03
N VAL A 153 -13.00 11.59 4.77
CA VAL A 153 -12.24 12.69 4.18
C VAL A 153 -10.97 12.14 3.53
N GLY A 154 -10.75 12.45 2.26
CA GLY A 154 -9.62 11.94 1.47
C GLY A 154 -9.76 10.47 1.03
N GLY A 155 -10.97 9.91 1.12
CA GLY A 155 -11.31 8.57 0.68
C GLY A 155 -12.41 8.53 -0.38
N GLU A 156 -12.31 9.34 -1.42
CA GLU A 156 -13.38 9.55 -2.40
C GLU A 156 -13.75 8.26 -3.15
N LYS A 157 -12.76 7.42 -3.47
CA LYS A 157 -12.99 6.15 -4.18
C LYS A 157 -13.65 5.12 -3.28
N ILE A 158 -13.20 5.01 -2.03
CA ILE A 158 -13.83 4.07 -1.08
C ILE A 158 -15.25 4.52 -0.74
N ASN A 159 -15.51 5.83 -0.57
CA ASN A 159 -16.83 6.37 -0.34
C ASN A 159 -17.77 6.06 -1.52
N LEU A 160 -17.28 6.27 -2.74
CA LEU A 160 -18.02 5.91 -3.96
C LEU A 160 -18.29 4.40 -4.01
N GLY A 161 -17.28 3.59 -3.72
CA GLY A 161 -17.40 2.13 -3.71
C GLY A 161 -18.46 1.63 -2.73
N LEU A 162 -18.43 2.13 -1.50
CA LEU A 162 -19.42 1.78 -0.46
C LEU A 162 -20.84 2.22 -0.88
N SER A 163 -20.98 3.44 -1.41
CA SER A 163 -22.26 3.94 -1.92
C SER A 163 -22.81 3.08 -3.08
N LEU A 164 -21.94 2.63 -3.98
CA LEU A 164 -22.35 1.77 -5.09
C LEU A 164 -22.77 0.37 -4.61
N VAL A 165 -22.05 -0.22 -3.65
CA VAL A 165 -22.40 -1.53 -3.06
C VAL A 165 -23.78 -1.47 -2.41
N ASP A 166 -24.08 -0.37 -1.70
CA ASP A 166 -25.38 -0.15 -1.08
C ASP A 166 -26.49 0.08 -2.10
N LYS A 167 -26.30 1.07 -2.99
CA LYS A 167 -27.29 1.42 -4.02
C LYS A 167 -27.60 0.30 -5.00
N ALA A 168 -26.59 -0.49 -5.36
CA ALA A 168 -26.76 -1.65 -6.25
C ALA A 168 -27.36 -2.87 -5.52
N GLY A 169 -27.52 -2.80 -4.21
CA GLY A 169 -28.11 -3.87 -3.41
C GLY A 169 -27.25 -5.14 -3.33
N CYS A 170 -25.93 -5.02 -3.49
CA CYS A 170 -25.01 -6.18 -3.45
C CYS A 170 -25.14 -6.96 -2.15
N ASN A 171 -25.38 -6.25 -1.04
CA ASN A 171 -25.58 -6.80 0.29
C ASN A 171 -26.88 -7.64 0.42
N GLY A 172 -27.81 -7.48 -0.50
CA GLY A 172 -29.02 -8.30 -0.56
C GLY A 172 -28.72 -9.77 -0.85
N CYS A 173 -27.67 -10.05 -1.65
CA CYS A 173 -27.31 -11.39 -2.09
C CYS A 173 -25.98 -11.88 -1.52
N HIS A 174 -24.99 -11.00 -1.35
CA HIS A 174 -23.64 -11.37 -0.93
C HIS A 174 -23.40 -11.11 0.54
N HIS A 175 -22.72 -12.06 1.21
CA HIS A 175 -22.26 -11.86 2.58
C HIS A 175 -21.09 -10.88 2.62
N ASN A 176 -21.18 -9.91 3.54
CA ASN A 176 -20.11 -9.02 3.91
C ASN A 176 -20.08 -8.94 5.44
N GLU A 177 -18.92 -9.11 6.05
CA GLU A 177 -18.74 -9.17 7.50
C GLU A 177 -19.20 -7.89 8.23
N ASN A 178 -19.21 -6.76 7.53
CA ASN A 178 -19.58 -5.46 8.09
C ASN A 178 -21.08 -5.16 8.04
N TRP A 179 -21.88 -6.00 7.39
CA TRP A 179 -23.33 -5.88 7.38
C TRP A 179 -23.95 -7.13 8.02
N PRO A 180 -24.79 -6.96 9.05
CA PRO A 180 -25.36 -8.10 9.80
C PRO A 180 -26.06 -9.08 8.87
N SER A 181 -25.81 -10.34 9.13
CA SER A 181 -26.12 -11.44 8.25
C SER A 181 -27.51 -12.02 8.44
N LEU A 182 -28.33 -11.82 7.45
CA LEU A 182 -29.25 -12.87 7.03
C LEU A 182 -28.48 -13.86 6.13
N GLU A 183 -28.91 -15.13 6.07
CA GLU A 183 -28.38 -16.07 5.07
C GLU A 183 -28.49 -15.45 3.68
N LYS A 184 -27.37 -15.47 2.94
CA LYS A 184 -27.27 -14.84 1.63
C LYS A 184 -27.25 -15.90 0.54
N ALA A 185 -27.98 -15.67 -0.52
CA ALA A 185 -28.04 -16.57 -1.68
C ALA A 185 -26.74 -16.58 -2.51
N GLY A 186 -25.97 -15.49 -2.45
CA GLY A 186 -24.71 -15.35 -3.19
C GLY A 186 -23.50 -15.77 -2.37
N PRO A 187 -22.38 -16.09 -3.03
CA PRO A 187 -21.13 -16.43 -2.36
C PRO A 187 -20.56 -15.26 -1.57
N ASN A 188 -19.79 -15.58 -0.52
CA ASN A 188 -18.99 -14.59 0.21
C ASN A 188 -17.90 -14.02 -0.69
N LEU A 189 -17.77 -12.68 -0.72
CA LEU A 189 -16.83 -11.97 -1.58
C LEU A 189 -15.47 -11.71 -0.90
N LYS A 190 -15.27 -12.11 0.35
CA LYS A 190 -14.05 -11.84 1.15
C LYS A 190 -12.74 -12.19 0.42
N HIS A 191 -12.75 -13.27 -0.36
CA HIS A 191 -11.56 -13.77 -1.06
C HIS A 191 -11.76 -13.82 -2.57
N ILE A 192 -12.55 -12.92 -3.13
CA ILE A 192 -12.86 -12.89 -4.56
C ILE A 192 -11.61 -12.69 -5.41
N ASN A 193 -10.65 -11.90 -4.93
CA ASN A 193 -9.37 -11.64 -5.60
C ASN A 193 -8.49 -12.89 -5.77
N ASN A 194 -8.69 -13.94 -4.95
CA ASN A 194 -7.98 -15.21 -5.08
C ASN A 194 -8.57 -16.12 -6.17
N LYS A 195 -9.77 -15.81 -6.63
CA LYS A 195 -10.53 -16.66 -7.57
C LYS A 195 -10.74 -16.01 -8.92
N LEU A 196 -10.89 -14.70 -8.96
CA LEU A 196 -11.30 -13.95 -10.12
C LEU A 196 -10.38 -12.75 -10.34
N THR A 197 -10.20 -12.38 -11.61
CA THR A 197 -9.51 -11.14 -11.98
C THR A 197 -10.47 -9.95 -11.93
N GLU A 198 -9.95 -8.76 -11.74
CA GLU A 198 -10.71 -7.50 -11.78
C GLU A 198 -11.54 -7.38 -13.07
N ASP A 199 -10.90 -7.63 -14.22
CA ASP A 199 -11.53 -7.55 -15.54
C ASP A 199 -12.70 -8.52 -15.65
N TRP A 200 -12.57 -9.74 -15.12
CA TRP A 200 -13.66 -10.70 -15.10
C TRP A 200 -14.83 -10.21 -14.23
N VAL A 201 -14.54 -9.70 -13.03
CA VAL A 201 -15.56 -9.17 -12.11
C VAL A 201 -16.31 -8.00 -12.75
N ALA A 202 -15.58 -7.06 -13.37
CA ALA A 202 -16.19 -5.93 -14.07
C ALA A 202 -17.10 -6.37 -15.22
N LYS A 203 -16.67 -7.34 -16.03
CA LYS A 203 -17.49 -7.91 -17.12
C LYS A 203 -18.72 -8.61 -16.60
N TRP A 204 -18.58 -9.39 -15.52
CA TRP A 204 -19.68 -10.10 -14.91
C TRP A 204 -20.74 -9.14 -14.33
N VAL A 205 -20.32 -8.12 -13.58
CA VAL A 205 -21.24 -7.12 -13.02
C VAL A 205 -21.99 -6.37 -14.12
N LYS A 206 -21.29 -6.06 -15.23
CA LYS A 206 -21.88 -5.36 -16.38
C LYS A 206 -22.91 -6.21 -17.13
N ASN A 207 -22.67 -7.50 -17.30
CA ASN A 207 -23.56 -8.40 -18.02
C ASN A 207 -23.46 -9.85 -17.51
N PRO A 208 -24.09 -10.18 -16.38
CA PRO A 208 -23.99 -11.52 -15.77
C PRO A 208 -24.60 -12.63 -16.65
N ARG A 209 -25.52 -12.30 -17.57
CA ARG A 209 -26.13 -13.27 -18.49
C ARG A 209 -25.17 -13.79 -19.54
N HIS A 210 -24.09 -13.07 -19.83
CA HIS A 210 -23.07 -13.51 -20.80
C HIS A 210 -22.32 -14.77 -20.34
N PHE A 211 -22.31 -15.06 -19.04
CA PHE A 211 -21.58 -16.17 -18.44
C PHE A 211 -22.46 -17.37 -18.05
N ARG A 212 -23.69 -17.40 -18.52
CA ARG A 212 -24.63 -18.52 -18.31
C ARG A 212 -24.69 -19.43 -19.50
#